data_8a0c03415663a439200d30b030fdc5a2
#
_entry.id   8a0c03415663a439200d30b030fdc5a2
#
_cell.length_a   1.000
_cell.length_b   1.000
_cell.length_c   1.000
_cell.angle_alpha   90.00
_cell.angle_beta   90.00
_cell.angle_gamma   90.00
#
_symmetry.space_group_name_H-M   'P 1'
#
loop_
_entity.id
_entity.type
_entity.pdbx_description
1 polymer ?
#
loop_
_entity_poly.entity_id
_entity_poly.type
_entity_poly.pdbx_seq_one_letter_code
_entity_poly.pdbx_strand_id
1 'polypeptide(L)'
;MRKYLAIALAIVMALTTFTYVAKAEDEVFDGYKLGESDFQVVVGGKEVPELKLVQVQFYDKSGEKPQLIMWNVMKIRDLAEVLKDTEKKFGITYDKETRTVTLTSGADYVSNGTELKELAENPKIEAQSFKFMVNGEEKEIMGVVINGENYVLTSKLVAALGNLRFHAYPGDKHINYIDFEQTDIEAFNKEKFDESVKAHDYTIVYSWGPWCPWSRRSVPFMVKLSEKLAAEGKNVQIYGVVNKYKDYSNKDLAHLFEGKEVPWTEVGGTKEGYEYLNKLLALDENSIFYFPTMFILDKDGKKVGKTFGEMWDIVENEY
;
A
#
# COMPACT_ATOMS: atom_id res chain seq x y z
N MET A 1 4.30 34.41 -19.97
CA MET A 1 4.38 33.13 -20.67
C MET A 1 5.78 32.47 -20.61
N ARG A 2 6.89 33.09 -21.13
CA ARG A 2 8.22 32.42 -21.14
C ARG A 2 8.84 32.06 -19.77
N LYS A 3 8.52 32.76 -18.68
CA LYS A 3 9.08 32.47 -17.34
C LYS A 3 8.46 31.24 -16.68
N TYR A 4 7.21 30.94 -16.94
CA TYR A 4 6.50 29.80 -16.36
C TYR A 4 6.76 28.50 -17.12
N LEU A 5 7.02 28.60 -18.44
CA LEU A 5 7.49 27.47 -19.24
C LEU A 5 8.86 26.96 -18.74
N ALA A 6 9.75 27.86 -18.29
CA ALA A 6 11.06 27.50 -17.74
C ALA A 6 10.94 26.79 -16.38
N ILE A 7 9.97 27.15 -15.55
CA ILE A 7 9.72 26.50 -14.25
C ILE A 7 9.08 25.13 -14.47
N ALA A 8 8.10 25.01 -15.37
CA ALA A 8 7.50 23.72 -15.72
C ALA A 8 8.53 22.77 -16.37
N LEU A 9 9.41 23.29 -17.26
CA LEU A 9 10.48 22.48 -17.86
C LEU A 9 11.55 22.09 -16.84
N ALA A 10 11.87 22.94 -15.86
CA ALA A 10 12.80 22.60 -14.77
C ALA A 10 12.23 21.53 -13.83
N ILE A 11 10.91 21.54 -13.59
CA ILE A 11 10.25 20.50 -12.78
C ILE A 11 10.17 19.19 -13.56
N VAL A 12 9.88 19.21 -14.85
CA VAL A 12 9.90 18.01 -15.70
C VAL A 12 11.32 17.47 -15.87
N MET A 13 12.34 18.31 -16.02
CA MET A 13 13.75 17.88 -16.06
C MET A 13 14.23 17.38 -14.68
N ALA A 14 13.76 17.95 -13.57
CA ALA A 14 14.08 17.42 -12.25
C ALA A 14 13.41 16.06 -11.99
N LEU A 15 12.29 15.76 -12.64
CA LEU A 15 11.66 14.44 -12.61
C LEU A 15 12.31 13.42 -13.57
N THR A 16 13.00 13.90 -14.63
CA THR A 16 13.65 13.01 -15.61
C THR A 16 15.16 12.85 -15.40
N THR A 17 15.81 13.72 -14.60
CA THR A 17 17.26 13.66 -14.35
C THR A 17 17.66 13.04 -13.00
N PHE A 18 16.74 12.46 -12.26
CA PHE A 18 17.17 11.45 -11.29
C PHE A 18 17.50 10.18 -12.07
N THR A 19 18.68 10.21 -12.71
CA THR A 19 19.43 8.97 -12.85
C THR A 19 19.46 8.36 -11.45
N TYR A 20 18.71 7.29 -11.29
CA TYR A 20 19.01 6.27 -10.32
C TYR A 20 20.50 6.02 -10.52
N VAL A 21 21.34 6.53 -9.65
CA VAL A 21 22.70 6.01 -9.54
C VAL A 21 22.44 4.57 -9.17
N ALA A 22 22.50 3.69 -10.18
CA ALA A 22 22.52 2.27 -9.95
C ALA A 22 23.64 2.10 -8.93
N LYS A 23 23.29 1.83 -7.70
CA LYS A 23 24.18 1.12 -6.77
C LYS A 23 24.70 -0.02 -7.63
N ALA A 24 26.01 -0.25 -7.61
CA ALA A 24 26.69 -1.31 -8.31
C ALA A 24 25.74 -2.49 -8.42
N GLU A 25 25.52 -3.00 -9.64
CA GLU A 25 24.56 -4.07 -9.94
C GLU A 25 24.64 -5.08 -8.81
N ASP A 26 23.61 -5.12 -7.96
CA ASP A 26 23.57 -6.07 -6.86
C ASP A 26 23.62 -7.44 -7.54
N GLU A 27 24.66 -8.22 -7.24
CA GLU A 27 24.89 -9.50 -7.87
C GLU A 27 23.65 -10.37 -7.68
N VAL A 28 23.04 -10.76 -8.81
CA VAL A 28 21.85 -11.63 -8.79
C VAL A 28 22.25 -12.95 -8.11
N PHE A 29 21.64 -13.22 -6.97
CA PHE A 29 21.91 -14.43 -6.20
C PHE A 29 20.81 -15.46 -6.38
N ASP A 30 21.13 -16.72 -6.08
CA ASP A 30 20.17 -17.81 -6.02
C ASP A 30 19.64 -18.02 -4.59
N GLY A 31 18.38 -18.45 -4.49
CA GLY A 31 17.73 -18.73 -3.22
C GLY A 31 17.26 -17.49 -2.47
N TYR A 32 17.27 -17.56 -1.14
CA TYR A 32 16.72 -16.56 -0.24
C TYR A 32 17.80 -16.03 0.69
N LYS A 33 17.77 -14.71 0.94
CA LYS A 33 18.63 -14.03 1.91
C LYS A 33 17.79 -13.24 2.89
N LEU A 34 18.29 -13.04 4.10
CA LEU A 34 17.80 -11.99 4.98
C LEU A 34 18.22 -10.63 4.42
N GLY A 35 17.27 -9.73 4.34
CA GLY A 35 17.51 -8.32 4.08
C GLY A 35 17.79 -7.54 5.37
N GLU A 36 17.60 -6.24 5.31
CA GLU A 36 17.67 -5.37 6.48
C GLU A 36 16.62 -5.79 7.52
N SER A 37 16.97 -5.75 8.80
CA SER A 37 16.14 -6.27 9.90
C SER A 37 15.93 -5.24 11.03
N ASP A 38 16.21 -3.98 10.79
CA ASP A 38 16.05 -2.88 11.77
C ASP A 38 14.62 -2.31 11.82
N PHE A 39 13.65 -3.12 11.40
CA PHE A 39 12.24 -2.71 11.44
C PHE A 39 11.72 -2.61 12.87
N GLN A 40 11.21 -1.43 13.21
CA GLN A 40 10.37 -1.26 14.39
C GLN A 40 8.95 -1.72 14.10
N VAL A 41 8.32 -2.35 15.07
CA VAL A 41 6.91 -2.76 14.97
C VAL A 41 6.11 -2.08 16.07
N VAL A 42 5.05 -1.37 15.66
CA VAL A 42 4.08 -0.73 16.56
C VAL A 42 2.77 -1.49 16.47
N VAL A 43 2.27 -1.97 17.60
CA VAL A 43 1.02 -2.73 17.67
C VAL A 43 0.03 -1.99 18.56
N GLY A 44 -1.14 -1.62 18.00
CA GLY A 44 -2.15 -0.86 18.74
C GLY A 44 -1.62 0.43 19.34
N GLY A 45 -0.72 1.12 18.63
CA GLY A 45 -0.11 2.37 19.07
C GLY A 45 1.06 2.24 20.06
N LYS A 46 1.49 1.01 20.37
CA LYS A 46 2.64 0.75 21.29
C LYS A 46 3.77 0.09 20.52
N GLU A 47 4.99 0.59 20.70
CA GLU A 47 6.19 -0.08 20.19
C GLU A 47 6.41 -1.41 20.89
N VAL A 48 6.73 -2.45 20.11
CA VAL A 48 7.00 -3.83 20.60
C VAL A 48 8.37 -4.26 20.05
N PRO A 49 9.46 -3.90 20.74
CA PRO A 49 10.83 -4.16 20.27
C PRO A 49 11.14 -5.67 20.09
N GLU A 50 10.46 -6.52 20.85
CA GLU A 50 10.65 -7.97 20.79
C GLU A 50 9.99 -8.60 19.56
N LEU A 51 8.98 -7.95 18.97
CA LEU A 51 8.29 -8.45 17.77
C LEU A 51 9.13 -8.15 16.54
N LYS A 52 9.67 -9.19 15.92
CA LYS A 52 10.55 -9.04 14.77
C LYS A 52 9.80 -9.17 13.45
N LEU A 53 9.93 -8.16 12.63
CA LEU A 53 9.58 -8.21 11.22
C LEU A 53 10.87 -8.51 10.44
N VAL A 54 10.85 -9.55 9.64
CA VAL A 54 12.02 -10.02 8.91
C VAL A 54 11.83 -9.75 7.42
N GLN A 55 12.78 -9.08 6.80
CA GLN A 55 12.80 -8.96 5.34
C GLN A 55 13.52 -10.14 4.72
N VAL A 56 12.83 -10.86 3.84
CA VAL A 56 13.40 -11.93 3.02
C VAL A 56 13.50 -11.43 1.58
N GLN A 57 14.68 -11.56 0.99
CA GLN A 57 15.00 -11.12 -0.36
C GLN A 57 15.27 -12.31 -1.26
N PHE A 58 14.78 -12.27 -2.49
CA PHE A 58 15.08 -13.24 -3.53
C PHE A 58 14.84 -12.61 -4.91
N TYR A 59 15.41 -13.23 -5.96
CA TYR A 59 15.16 -12.80 -7.33
C TYR A 59 14.08 -13.66 -7.99
N ASP A 60 13.02 -13.00 -8.47
CA ASP A 60 12.10 -13.62 -9.43
C ASP A 60 12.77 -13.63 -10.81
N LYS A 61 12.98 -14.82 -11.34
CA LYS A 61 13.65 -15.07 -12.63
C LYS A 61 12.65 -15.54 -13.70
N SER A 62 11.35 -15.45 -13.47
CA SER A 62 10.31 -15.88 -14.41
C SER A 62 10.17 -14.93 -15.63
N GLY A 63 10.60 -13.68 -15.50
CA GLY A 63 10.58 -12.67 -16.55
C GLY A 63 11.88 -12.58 -17.35
N GLU A 64 11.89 -11.67 -18.35
CA GLU A 64 13.09 -11.42 -19.19
C GLU A 64 14.30 -10.92 -18.39
N LYS A 65 14.05 -10.21 -17.30
CA LYS A 65 15.09 -9.72 -16.38
C LYS A 65 14.74 -10.14 -14.95
N PRO A 66 15.73 -10.62 -14.17
CA PRO A 66 15.53 -10.90 -12.76
C PRO A 66 15.05 -9.68 -12.02
N GLN A 67 14.02 -9.84 -11.19
CA GLN A 67 13.48 -8.80 -10.35
C GLN A 67 13.70 -9.12 -8.88
N LEU A 68 14.32 -8.20 -8.14
CA LEU A 68 14.48 -8.35 -6.69
C LEU A 68 13.12 -8.21 -6.01
N ILE A 69 12.71 -9.26 -5.32
CA ILE A 69 11.50 -9.31 -4.49
C ILE A 69 11.91 -9.23 -3.03
N MET A 70 11.19 -8.41 -2.27
CA MET A 70 11.38 -8.26 -0.83
C MET A 70 10.07 -8.57 -0.11
N TRP A 71 10.11 -9.57 0.76
CA TRP A 71 8.97 -9.97 1.58
C TRP A 71 9.19 -9.58 3.04
N ASN A 72 8.29 -8.82 3.60
CA ASN A 72 8.22 -8.60 5.03
C ASN A 72 7.40 -9.71 5.66
N VAL A 73 8.07 -10.59 6.37
CA VAL A 73 7.47 -11.77 6.99
C VAL A 73 7.56 -11.71 8.52
N MET A 74 6.63 -12.33 9.19
CA MET A 74 6.54 -12.38 10.64
C MET A 74 6.21 -13.79 11.09
N LYS A 75 6.76 -14.20 12.23
CA LYS A 75 6.40 -15.45 12.86
C LYS A 75 4.99 -15.33 13.45
N ILE A 76 4.09 -16.22 13.06
CA ILE A 76 2.68 -16.14 13.45
C ILE A 76 2.51 -16.19 14.97
N ARG A 77 3.31 -17.03 15.63
CA ARG A 77 3.28 -17.20 17.09
C ARG A 77 3.71 -15.95 17.85
N ASP A 78 4.67 -15.19 17.30
CA ASP A 78 5.13 -13.94 17.90
C ASP A 78 4.01 -12.90 17.90
N LEU A 79 3.25 -12.77 16.79
CA LEU A 79 2.09 -11.90 16.75
C LEU A 79 0.99 -12.35 17.71
N ALA A 80 0.73 -13.65 17.79
CA ALA A 80 -0.27 -14.18 18.71
C ALA A 80 0.12 -13.93 20.18
N GLU A 81 1.39 -14.07 20.53
CA GLU A 81 1.91 -13.78 21.87
C GLU A 81 1.73 -12.30 22.24
N VAL A 82 2.05 -11.39 21.32
CA VAL A 82 1.88 -9.94 21.54
C VAL A 82 0.41 -9.55 21.70
N LEU A 83 -0.49 -10.22 20.99
CA LEU A 83 -1.92 -9.89 20.99
C LEU A 83 -2.73 -10.65 22.06
N LYS A 84 -2.16 -11.63 22.77
CA LYS A 84 -2.90 -12.57 23.62
C LYS A 84 -3.77 -11.92 24.72
N ASP A 85 -3.34 -10.78 25.24
CA ASP A 85 -4.03 -10.03 26.28
C ASP A 85 -4.84 -8.84 25.75
N THR A 86 -5.05 -8.77 24.42
CA THR A 86 -5.82 -7.71 23.75
C THR A 86 -7.17 -8.23 23.26
N GLU A 87 -8.06 -7.32 22.87
CA GLU A 87 -9.32 -7.66 22.19
C GLU A 87 -9.09 -8.26 20.79
N LYS A 88 -7.89 -8.12 20.24
CA LYS A 88 -7.48 -8.63 18.91
C LYS A 88 -6.76 -9.97 18.99
N LYS A 89 -6.78 -10.62 20.15
CA LYS A 89 -6.19 -11.96 20.35
C LYS A 89 -6.73 -12.97 19.35
N PHE A 90 -5.90 -13.95 19.04
CA PHE A 90 -6.30 -15.13 18.27
C PHE A 90 -5.56 -16.37 18.73
N GLY A 91 -6.27 -17.48 18.75
CA GLY A 91 -5.70 -18.79 19.09
C GLY A 91 -5.08 -19.46 17.86
N ILE A 92 -4.09 -20.32 18.11
CA ILE A 92 -3.44 -21.14 17.09
C ILE A 92 -3.55 -22.60 17.50
N THR A 93 -4.12 -23.43 16.63
CA THR A 93 -4.10 -24.89 16.78
C THR A 93 -3.48 -25.54 15.56
N TYR A 94 -2.90 -26.72 15.76
CA TYR A 94 -2.30 -27.50 14.67
C TYR A 94 -2.84 -28.93 14.69
N ASP A 95 -3.47 -29.32 13.59
CA ASP A 95 -3.88 -30.69 13.34
C ASP A 95 -2.75 -31.45 12.64
N LYS A 96 -2.20 -32.48 13.29
CA LYS A 96 -1.09 -33.27 12.76
C LYS A 96 -1.51 -34.21 11.61
N GLU A 97 -2.77 -34.65 11.60
CA GLU A 97 -3.28 -35.59 10.59
C GLU A 97 -3.47 -34.88 9.26
N THR A 98 -4.11 -33.72 9.29
CA THR A 98 -4.35 -32.88 8.09
C THR A 98 -3.23 -31.91 7.79
N ARG A 99 -2.26 -31.75 8.70
CA ARG A 99 -1.19 -30.72 8.65
C ARG A 99 -1.73 -29.29 8.50
N THR A 100 -2.89 -29.04 9.10
CA THR A 100 -3.58 -27.76 8.99
C THR A 100 -3.32 -26.93 10.23
N VAL A 101 -2.92 -25.67 10.03
CA VAL A 101 -2.88 -24.65 11.08
C VAL A 101 -4.21 -23.91 11.08
N THR A 102 -4.87 -23.85 12.24
CA THR A 102 -6.11 -23.07 12.41
C THR A 102 -5.85 -21.83 13.24
N LEU A 103 -6.28 -20.68 12.74
CA LEU A 103 -6.27 -19.39 13.43
C LEU A 103 -7.71 -19.00 13.74
N THR A 104 -7.99 -18.73 15.02
CA THR A 104 -9.34 -18.37 15.48
C THR A 104 -9.30 -17.04 16.22
N SER A 105 -9.89 -16.00 15.63
CA SER A 105 -9.99 -14.67 16.24
C SER A 105 -10.79 -14.74 17.55
N GLY A 106 -10.32 -14.01 18.56
CA GLY A 106 -10.92 -13.99 19.91
C GLY A 106 -10.62 -15.21 20.78
N ALA A 107 -10.06 -16.30 20.22
CA ALA A 107 -9.66 -17.45 21.03
C ALA A 107 -8.36 -17.18 21.78
N ASP A 108 -8.19 -17.86 22.92
CA ASP A 108 -6.98 -17.73 23.73
C ASP A 108 -5.77 -18.36 23.01
N TYR A 109 -4.65 -17.69 23.08
CA TYR A 109 -3.38 -18.22 22.63
C TYR A 109 -2.61 -18.83 23.81
N VAL A 110 -2.07 -20.02 23.59
CA VAL A 110 -1.22 -20.70 24.57
C VAL A 110 0.22 -20.69 24.07
N SER A 111 1.07 -19.97 24.77
CA SER A 111 2.50 -19.88 24.50
C SER A 111 3.17 -21.25 24.63
N ASN A 112 4.11 -21.55 23.76
CA ASN A 112 4.89 -22.79 23.81
C ASN A 112 6.38 -22.57 24.12
N GLY A 113 6.77 -21.32 24.40
CA GLY A 113 8.13 -20.90 24.76
C GLY A 113 9.08 -20.73 23.57
N THR A 114 8.55 -20.69 22.33
CA THR A 114 9.35 -20.41 21.12
C THR A 114 9.17 -18.99 20.61
N GLU A 115 8.27 -18.22 21.21
CA GLU A 115 7.89 -16.88 20.80
C GLU A 115 8.98 -15.85 21.12
N LEU A 116 9.00 -14.78 20.34
CA LEU A 116 9.81 -13.56 20.53
C LEU A 116 11.32 -13.83 20.69
N LYS A 117 11.82 -14.91 20.07
CA LYS A 117 13.25 -15.24 20.08
C LYS A 117 13.97 -14.56 18.94
N GLU A 118 15.22 -14.19 19.19
CA GLU A 118 16.12 -13.67 18.16
C GLU A 118 16.37 -14.72 17.07
N LEU A 119 16.49 -14.24 15.83
CA LEU A 119 16.91 -15.07 14.71
C LEU A 119 18.38 -15.47 14.87
N ALA A 120 18.69 -16.71 14.54
CA ALA A 120 20.07 -17.14 14.45
C ALA A 120 20.78 -16.42 13.29
N GLU A 121 22.09 -16.25 13.42
CA GLU A 121 22.93 -15.79 12.32
C GLU A 121 22.90 -16.81 11.18
N ASN A 122 22.81 -16.33 9.92
CA ASN A 122 22.82 -17.16 8.70
C ASN A 122 21.78 -18.31 8.70
N PRO A 123 20.48 -18.01 8.87
CA PRO A 123 19.46 -19.04 8.96
C PRO A 123 19.22 -19.70 7.59
N LYS A 124 18.83 -20.98 7.64
CA LYS A 124 18.29 -21.67 6.47
C LYS A 124 16.90 -21.13 6.16
N ILE A 125 16.67 -20.68 4.92
CA ILE A 125 15.41 -20.10 4.47
C ILE A 125 14.87 -20.93 3.30
N GLU A 126 13.61 -21.35 3.40
CA GLU A 126 12.91 -22.10 2.35
C GLU A 126 11.55 -21.43 2.09
N ALA A 127 11.21 -21.14 0.83
CA ALA A 127 9.88 -20.64 0.50
C ALA A 127 8.83 -21.72 0.70
N GLN A 128 7.68 -21.30 1.18
CA GLN A 128 6.54 -22.19 1.34
C GLN A 128 5.23 -21.42 1.23
N SER A 129 4.23 -22.03 0.58
CA SER A 129 2.84 -21.63 0.72
C SER A 129 2.19 -22.43 1.83
N PHE A 130 1.50 -21.74 2.72
CA PHE A 130 0.85 -22.35 3.87
C PHE A 130 -0.67 -22.32 3.69
N LYS A 131 -1.32 -23.43 3.97
CA LYS A 131 -2.77 -23.51 4.08
C LYS A 131 -3.18 -23.33 5.53
N PHE A 132 -4.03 -22.33 5.75
CA PHE A 132 -4.59 -22.00 7.05
C PHE A 132 -6.12 -22.13 7.00
N MET A 133 -6.70 -22.60 8.09
CA MET A 133 -8.10 -22.34 8.39
C MET A 133 -8.18 -21.09 9.25
N VAL A 134 -8.69 -20.00 8.72
CA VAL A 134 -8.83 -18.73 9.44
C VAL A 134 -10.31 -18.46 9.66
N ASN A 135 -10.75 -18.52 10.92
CA ASN A 135 -12.16 -18.35 11.29
C ASN A 135 -13.12 -19.27 10.50
N GLY A 136 -12.68 -20.50 10.19
CA GLY A 136 -13.46 -21.48 9.43
C GLY A 136 -13.33 -21.40 7.91
N GLU A 137 -12.59 -20.46 7.35
CA GLU A 137 -12.30 -20.34 5.92
C GLU A 137 -10.88 -20.78 5.59
N GLU A 138 -10.71 -21.56 4.51
CA GLU A 138 -9.38 -21.87 3.99
C GLU A 138 -8.76 -20.64 3.33
N LYS A 139 -7.53 -20.32 3.74
CA LYS A 139 -6.71 -19.25 3.17
C LYS A 139 -5.34 -19.79 2.82
N GLU A 140 -4.83 -19.43 1.67
CA GLU A 140 -3.45 -19.68 1.30
C GLU A 140 -2.60 -18.42 1.54
N ILE A 141 -1.58 -18.54 2.37
CA ILE A 141 -0.70 -17.43 2.73
C ILE A 141 0.73 -17.83 2.42
N MET A 142 1.36 -17.05 1.55
CA MET A 142 2.77 -17.23 1.21
C MET A 142 3.68 -16.83 2.37
N GLY A 143 4.79 -17.52 2.46
CA GLY A 143 5.79 -17.22 3.46
C GLY A 143 7.06 -18.04 3.27
N VAL A 144 7.81 -18.18 4.34
CA VAL A 144 9.06 -18.93 4.38
C VAL A 144 9.14 -19.75 5.67
N VAL A 145 9.91 -20.83 5.61
CA VAL A 145 10.38 -21.54 6.79
C VAL A 145 11.78 -21.03 7.09
N ILE A 146 12.01 -20.52 8.28
CA ILE A 146 13.32 -20.05 8.76
C ILE A 146 13.71 -20.92 9.94
N ASN A 147 14.76 -21.73 9.78
CA ASN A 147 15.23 -22.69 10.80
C ASN A 147 14.12 -23.60 11.36
N GLY A 148 13.18 -24.04 10.52
CA GLY A 148 12.06 -24.91 10.91
C GLY A 148 10.85 -24.17 11.50
N GLU A 149 10.88 -22.86 11.62
CA GLU A 149 9.77 -22.03 12.08
C GLU A 149 9.06 -21.34 10.92
N ASN A 150 7.74 -21.22 11.02
CA ASN A 150 6.90 -20.66 9.96
C ASN A 150 6.78 -19.14 10.07
N TYR A 151 7.24 -18.45 9.04
CA TYR A 151 7.09 -17.01 8.85
C TYR A 151 6.20 -16.74 7.63
N VAL A 152 5.22 -15.89 7.77
CA VAL A 152 4.27 -15.57 6.70
C VAL A 152 4.31 -14.09 6.35
N LEU A 153 3.89 -13.76 5.13
CA LEU A 153 3.73 -12.38 4.70
C LEU A 153 2.82 -11.64 5.68
N THR A 154 3.37 -10.68 6.42
CA THR A 154 2.69 -9.97 7.50
C THR A 154 1.40 -9.33 7.04
N SER A 155 1.41 -8.65 5.89
CA SER A 155 0.21 -8.02 5.32
C SER A 155 -0.89 -9.03 4.98
N LYS A 156 -0.51 -10.23 4.54
CA LYS A 156 -1.48 -11.29 4.22
C LYS A 156 -2.05 -11.95 5.47
N LEU A 157 -1.22 -12.15 6.51
CA LEU A 157 -1.68 -12.66 7.79
C LEU A 157 -2.70 -11.70 8.44
N VAL A 158 -2.34 -10.42 8.53
CA VAL A 158 -3.21 -9.38 9.10
C VAL A 158 -4.52 -9.27 8.33
N ALA A 159 -4.46 -9.27 6.99
CA ALA A 159 -5.66 -9.25 6.14
C ALA A 159 -6.52 -10.51 6.31
N ALA A 160 -5.91 -11.68 6.50
CA ALA A 160 -6.64 -12.94 6.71
C ALA A 160 -7.38 -12.95 8.06
N LEU A 161 -6.78 -12.42 9.13
CA LEU A 161 -7.43 -12.28 10.43
C LEU A 161 -8.64 -11.32 10.38
N GLY A 162 -8.60 -10.31 9.48
CA GLY A 162 -9.74 -9.45 9.14
C GLY A 162 -10.11 -8.40 10.19
N ASN A 163 -9.45 -8.39 11.34
CA ASN A 163 -9.74 -7.49 12.47
C ASN A 163 -8.56 -6.60 12.86
N LEU A 164 -7.51 -6.61 12.05
CA LEU A 164 -6.29 -5.82 12.17
C LEU A 164 -6.01 -5.11 10.84
N ARG A 165 -5.17 -4.09 10.89
CA ARG A 165 -4.70 -3.35 9.73
C ARG A 165 -3.18 -3.24 9.76
N PHE A 166 -2.52 -3.50 8.63
CA PHE A 166 -1.06 -3.44 8.50
C PHE A 166 -0.66 -2.38 7.49
N HIS A 167 0.17 -1.45 7.92
CA HIS A 167 0.72 -0.43 7.05
C HIS A 167 2.13 -0.01 7.48
N ALA A 168 2.82 0.69 6.61
CA ALA A 168 4.09 1.32 6.90
C ALA A 168 4.07 2.75 6.35
N TYR A 169 4.55 3.71 7.13
CA TYR A 169 4.78 5.06 6.63
C TYR A 169 6.16 5.12 5.98
N PRO A 170 6.21 5.43 4.72
CA PRO A 170 7.47 5.60 4.04
C PRO A 170 8.11 6.92 4.45
N GLY A 171 9.30 6.84 4.95
CA GLY A 171 10.04 7.97 5.50
C GLY A 171 10.29 7.87 7.01
N ASP A 172 9.42 7.19 7.75
CA ASP A 172 9.65 6.88 9.15
C ASP A 172 10.47 5.59 9.24
N LYS A 173 11.78 5.73 9.16
CA LYS A 173 12.83 4.74 9.52
C LYS A 173 12.30 3.32 9.76
N HIS A 174 11.75 2.70 8.71
CA HIS A 174 11.36 1.29 8.76
C HIS A 174 10.34 0.92 9.87
N ILE A 175 9.45 1.83 10.24
CA ILE A 175 8.38 1.51 11.20
C ILE A 175 7.21 0.86 10.49
N ASN A 176 6.77 -0.28 11.03
CA ASN A 176 5.58 -1.00 10.58
C ASN A 176 4.51 -0.97 11.67
N TYR A 177 3.28 -0.71 11.28
CA TYR A 177 2.15 -0.57 12.18
C TYR A 177 1.17 -1.73 12.00
N ILE A 178 0.72 -2.29 13.11
CA ILE A 178 -0.39 -3.24 13.20
C ILE A 178 -1.46 -2.58 14.07
N ASP A 179 -2.47 -2.02 13.44
CA ASP A 179 -3.50 -1.25 14.12
C ASP A 179 -4.77 -2.07 14.37
N PHE A 180 -5.47 -1.71 15.43
CA PHE A 180 -6.71 -2.35 15.85
C PHE A 180 -7.93 -1.71 15.20
N GLU A 181 -7.79 -0.48 14.72
CA GLU A 181 -8.84 0.24 14.05
C GLU A 181 -8.93 -0.19 12.58
N GLN A 182 -10.14 -0.26 12.06
CA GLN A 182 -10.37 -0.52 10.66
C GLN A 182 -10.27 0.78 9.84
N THR A 183 -10.19 0.65 8.51
CA THR A 183 -10.24 1.83 7.64
C THR A 183 -11.57 2.58 7.79
N ASP A 184 -11.48 3.90 7.81
CA ASP A 184 -12.60 4.83 7.71
C ASP A 184 -12.70 5.48 6.31
N ILE A 185 -11.83 5.04 5.38
CA ILE A 185 -11.88 5.48 3.98
C ILE A 185 -13.03 4.75 3.29
N GLU A 186 -14.00 5.49 2.76
CA GLU A 186 -15.11 4.91 2.00
C GLU A 186 -14.61 4.19 0.74
N ALA A 187 -15.17 3.02 0.44
CA ALA A 187 -14.88 2.31 -0.79
C ALA A 187 -15.41 3.10 -2.01
N PHE A 188 -14.72 3.01 -3.15
CA PHE A 188 -15.18 3.57 -4.41
C PHE A 188 -16.62 3.11 -4.70
N ASN A 189 -17.49 4.05 -5.00
CA ASN A 189 -18.84 3.82 -5.43
C ASN A 189 -19.08 4.55 -6.77
N LYS A 190 -19.48 3.79 -7.80
CA LYS A 190 -19.61 4.29 -9.16
C LYS A 190 -20.68 5.39 -9.27
N GLU A 191 -21.83 5.21 -8.63
CA GLU A 191 -22.94 6.16 -8.70
C GLU A 191 -22.55 7.50 -8.08
N LYS A 192 -21.93 7.48 -6.88
CA LYS A 192 -21.40 8.68 -6.21
C LYS A 192 -20.33 9.37 -7.05
N PHE A 193 -19.46 8.58 -7.71
CA PHE A 193 -18.44 9.11 -8.60
C PHE A 193 -19.06 9.83 -9.81
N ASP A 194 -20.01 9.19 -10.50
CA ASP A 194 -20.68 9.76 -11.68
C ASP A 194 -21.48 11.02 -11.32
N GLU A 195 -22.13 11.04 -10.15
CA GLU A 195 -22.82 12.24 -9.63
C GLU A 195 -21.81 13.36 -9.35
N SER A 196 -20.68 13.04 -8.76
CA SER A 196 -19.62 13.99 -8.46
C SER A 196 -19.00 14.57 -9.73
N VAL A 197 -18.77 13.75 -10.77
CA VAL A 197 -18.28 14.22 -12.07
C VAL A 197 -19.27 15.20 -12.71
N LYS A 198 -20.57 14.91 -12.67
CA LYS A 198 -21.63 15.79 -13.25
C LYS A 198 -21.78 17.11 -12.51
N ALA A 199 -21.41 17.17 -11.24
CA ALA A 199 -21.54 18.36 -10.40
C ALA A 199 -20.43 19.40 -10.65
N HIS A 200 -19.36 19.04 -11.36
CA HIS A 200 -18.21 19.89 -11.61
C HIS A 200 -17.95 20.03 -13.12
N ASP A 201 -17.39 21.15 -13.52
CA ASP A 201 -17.04 21.36 -14.92
C ASP A 201 -15.91 20.39 -15.34
N TYR A 202 -14.99 20.12 -14.41
CA TYR A 202 -13.95 19.13 -14.57
C TYR A 202 -13.69 18.33 -13.30
N THR A 203 -13.33 17.07 -13.46
CA THR A 203 -12.89 16.20 -12.37
C THR A 203 -11.49 15.66 -12.68
N ILE A 204 -10.53 16.00 -11.84
CA ILE A 204 -9.19 15.45 -11.86
C ILE A 204 -9.22 14.15 -11.06
N VAL A 205 -9.15 13.02 -11.74
CA VAL A 205 -9.04 11.72 -11.07
C VAL A 205 -7.57 11.47 -10.76
N TYR A 206 -7.27 11.29 -9.48
CA TYR A 206 -5.92 11.04 -8.98
C TYR A 206 -5.88 9.68 -8.28
N SER A 207 -5.42 8.65 -9.00
CA SER A 207 -5.24 7.32 -8.42
C SER A 207 -3.81 7.16 -7.92
N TRP A 208 -3.67 6.83 -6.64
CA TRP A 208 -2.38 6.84 -5.97
C TRP A 208 -2.27 5.76 -4.90
N GLY A 209 -1.04 5.49 -4.47
CA GLY A 209 -0.77 4.55 -3.39
C GLY A 209 0.10 5.18 -2.31
N PRO A 210 -0.32 5.22 -1.04
CA PRO A 210 0.48 5.74 0.07
C PRO A 210 1.83 5.02 0.20
N TRP A 211 1.88 3.75 -0.16
CA TRP A 211 3.08 2.92 -0.20
C TRP A 211 4.03 3.24 -1.37
N CYS A 212 3.55 3.92 -2.42
CA CYS A 212 4.31 4.18 -3.64
C CYS A 212 5.18 5.45 -3.51
N PRO A 213 6.53 5.39 -3.68
CA PRO A 213 7.39 6.56 -3.59
C PRO A 213 7.03 7.67 -4.57
N TRP A 214 6.61 7.32 -5.79
CA TRP A 214 6.21 8.29 -6.81
C TRP A 214 4.91 8.98 -6.46
N SER A 215 3.92 8.23 -5.94
CA SER A 215 2.68 8.81 -5.44
C SER A 215 2.96 9.84 -4.35
N ARG A 216 3.79 9.50 -3.36
CA ARG A 216 4.15 10.44 -2.28
C ARG A 216 4.84 11.70 -2.75
N ARG A 217 5.71 11.60 -3.76
CA ARG A 217 6.36 12.76 -4.36
C ARG A 217 5.37 13.68 -5.08
N SER A 218 4.26 13.15 -5.59
CA SER A 218 3.23 13.93 -6.26
C SER A 218 2.24 14.59 -5.28
N VAL A 219 2.12 14.11 -4.02
CA VAL A 219 1.19 14.66 -3.02
C VAL A 219 1.36 16.17 -2.80
N PRO A 220 2.57 16.73 -2.53
CA PRO A 220 2.73 18.17 -2.31
C PRO A 220 2.29 19.00 -3.51
N PHE A 221 2.48 18.47 -4.71
CA PHE A 221 2.01 19.10 -5.93
C PHE A 221 0.48 19.10 -6.01
N MET A 222 -0.18 17.97 -5.72
CA MET A 222 -1.64 17.85 -5.72
C MET A 222 -2.28 18.76 -4.67
N VAL A 223 -1.64 18.93 -3.50
CA VAL A 223 -2.07 19.87 -2.47
C VAL A 223 -2.05 21.31 -3.01
N LYS A 224 -0.94 21.73 -3.62
CA LYS A 224 -0.83 23.08 -4.21
C LYS A 224 -1.84 23.30 -5.34
N LEU A 225 -2.09 22.28 -6.15
CA LEU A 225 -3.13 22.32 -7.18
C LEU A 225 -4.51 22.53 -6.58
N SER A 226 -4.86 21.76 -5.55
CA SER A 226 -6.14 21.90 -4.83
C SER A 226 -6.30 23.30 -4.24
N GLU A 227 -5.26 23.82 -3.57
CA GLU A 227 -5.25 25.17 -2.99
C GLU A 227 -5.45 26.25 -4.08
N LYS A 228 -4.78 26.10 -5.23
CA LYS A 228 -4.91 27.05 -6.34
C LYS A 228 -6.30 27.02 -6.95
N LEU A 229 -6.84 25.84 -7.24
CA LEU A 229 -8.21 25.69 -7.77
C LEU A 229 -9.24 26.33 -6.86
N ALA A 230 -9.12 26.12 -5.55
CA ALA A 230 -9.99 26.74 -4.55
C ALA A 230 -9.84 28.27 -4.51
N ALA A 231 -8.60 28.79 -4.54
CA ALA A 231 -8.32 30.23 -4.51
C ALA A 231 -8.84 30.98 -5.76
N GLU A 232 -8.84 30.33 -6.91
CA GLU A 232 -9.33 30.88 -8.17
C GLU A 232 -10.84 30.68 -8.37
N GLY A 233 -11.52 30.02 -7.43
CA GLY A 233 -12.96 29.75 -7.49
C GLY A 233 -13.37 28.85 -8.65
N LYS A 234 -12.48 28.00 -9.13
CA LYS A 234 -12.72 27.06 -10.25
C LYS A 234 -13.68 25.95 -9.81
N ASN A 235 -14.69 25.64 -10.64
CA ASN A 235 -15.59 24.50 -10.42
C ASN A 235 -14.93 23.18 -10.88
N VAL A 236 -13.72 22.91 -10.35
CA VAL A 236 -12.92 21.74 -10.62
C VAL A 236 -12.65 21.01 -9.33
N GLN A 237 -12.94 19.71 -9.29
CA GLN A 237 -12.61 18.87 -8.14
C GLN A 237 -11.42 17.98 -8.41
N ILE A 238 -10.72 17.59 -7.34
CA ILE A 238 -9.83 16.44 -7.32
C ILE A 238 -10.60 15.29 -6.67
N TYR A 239 -10.59 14.13 -7.34
CA TYR A 239 -11.18 12.89 -6.84
C TYR A 239 -10.06 11.86 -6.67
N GLY A 240 -9.63 11.65 -5.44
CA GLY A 240 -8.56 10.74 -5.07
C GLY A 240 -9.06 9.31 -4.96
N VAL A 241 -8.27 8.35 -5.46
CA VAL A 241 -8.54 6.92 -5.36
C VAL A 241 -7.32 6.21 -4.79
N VAL A 242 -7.40 5.86 -3.49
CA VAL A 242 -6.31 5.24 -2.73
C VAL A 242 -6.22 3.74 -3.01
N ASN A 243 -5.07 3.32 -3.49
CA ASN A 243 -4.76 1.89 -3.63
C ASN A 243 -4.46 1.27 -2.26
N LYS A 244 -4.94 0.04 -2.06
CA LYS A 244 -4.83 -0.68 -0.78
C LYS A 244 -5.43 0.09 0.41
N TYR A 245 -6.53 0.82 0.16
CA TYR A 245 -7.16 1.69 1.16
C TYR A 245 -7.48 1.00 2.49
N LYS A 246 -7.71 -0.31 2.48
CA LYS A 246 -7.96 -1.09 3.71
C LYS A 246 -6.77 -1.14 4.66
N ASP A 247 -5.58 -0.84 4.15
CA ASP A 247 -4.34 -0.78 4.94
C ASP A 247 -4.15 0.60 5.60
N TYR A 248 -5.03 1.59 5.31
CA TYR A 248 -4.90 2.98 5.76
C TYR A 248 -6.22 3.49 6.35
N SER A 249 -6.13 4.52 7.18
CA SER A 249 -7.24 5.36 7.64
C SER A 249 -7.03 6.80 7.16
N ASN A 250 -8.04 7.66 7.28
CA ASN A 250 -7.88 9.08 7.00
C ASN A 250 -6.79 9.72 7.88
N LYS A 251 -6.65 9.28 9.12
CA LYS A 251 -5.56 9.70 10.01
C LYS A 251 -4.19 9.34 9.46
N ASP A 252 -4.05 8.13 8.87
CA ASP A 252 -2.79 7.69 8.27
C ASP A 252 -2.48 8.49 7.01
N LEU A 253 -3.49 8.79 6.20
CA LEU A 253 -3.32 9.67 5.05
C LEU A 253 -2.93 11.08 5.49
N ALA A 254 -3.57 11.65 6.53
CA ALA A 254 -3.24 12.96 7.06
C ALA A 254 -1.76 13.10 7.43
N HIS A 255 -1.12 12.00 7.88
CA HIS A 255 0.33 12.00 8.14
C HIS A 255 1.15 12.37 6.88
N LEU A 256 0.71 11.96 5.70
CA LEU A 256 1.35 12.30 4.42
C LEU A 256 1.07 13.76 3.98
N PHE A 257 0.13 14.41 4.61
CA PHE A 257 -0.28 15.80 4.38
C PHE A 257 0.13 16.73 5.54
N GLU A 258 1.24 16.41 6.22
CA GLU A 258 1.77 17.20 7.35
C GLU A 258 0.76 17.37 8.49
N GLY A 259 -0.06 16.35 8.73
CA GLY A 259 -1.09 16.35 9.76
C GLY A 259 -2.38 17.08 9.39
N LYS A 260 -2.50 17.56 8.15
CA LYS A 260 -3.74 18.18 7.63
C LYS A 260 -4.68 17.14 7.04
N GLU A 261 -5.95 17.45 7.00
CA GLU A 261 -6.90 16.65 6.24
C GLU A 261 -6.57 16.65 4.75
N VAL A 262 -6.93 15.56 4.05
CA VAL A 262 -6.79 15.47 2.59
C VAL A 262 -7.68 16.55 1.95
N PRO A 263 -7.13 17.47 1.13
CA PRO A 263 -7.87 18.63 0.66
C PRO A 263 -8.77 18.34 -0.56
N TRP A 264 -9.17 17.11 -0.77
CA TRP A 264 -10.05 16.67 -1.84
C TRP A 264 -10.90 15.47 -1.42
N THR A 265 -11.86 15.05 -2.27
CA THR A 265 -12.62 13.82 -2.05
C THR A 265 -11.70 12.60 -2.20
N GLU A 266 -11.58 11.81 -1.15
CA GLU A 266 -10.73 10.61 -1.12
C GLU A 266 -11.58 9.35 -0.92
N VAL A 267 -11.37 8.34 -1.78
CA VAL A 267 -12.07 7.06 -1.69
C VAL A 267 -11.09 5.89 -1.87
N GLY A 268 -11.48 4.73 -1.37
CA GLY A 268 -10.71 3.50 -1.49
C GLY A 268 -10.89 2.83 -2.86
N GLY A 269 -9.78 2.54 -3.53
CA GLY A 269 -9.79 1.83 -4.81
C GLY A 269 -10.21 0.36 -4.65
N THR A 270 -11.38 0.00 -5.19
CA THR A 270 -11.86 -1.38 -5.28
C THR A 270 -11.53 -1.98 -6.64
N LYS A 271 -11.65 -3.30 -6.78
CA LYS A 271 -11.48 -3.98 -8.06
C LYS A 271 -12.45 -3.40 -9.11
N GLU A 272 -13.72 -3.30 -8.75
CA GLU A 272 -14.78 -2.77 -9.62
C GLU A 272 -14.52 -1.31 -9.96
N GLY A 273 -14.01 -0.51 -9.01
CA GLY A 273 -13.62 0.87 -9.23
C GLY A 273 -12.50 1.00 -10.25
N TYR A 274 -11.45 0.19 -10.14
CA TYR A 274 -10.35 0.19 -11.12
C TYR A 274 -10.78 -0.30 -12.49
N GLU A 275 -11.63 -1.33 -12.58
CA GLU A 275 -12.19 -1.78 -13.85
C GLU A 275 -13.04 -0.68 -14.52
N TYR A 276 -13.79 0.10 -13.74
CA TYR A 276 -14.55 1.23 -14.23
C TYR A 276 -13.63 2.36 -14.72
N LEU A 277 -12.62 2.75 -13.94
CA LEU A 277 -11.66 3.79 -14.33
C LEU A 277 -10.85 3.38 -15.56
N ASN A 278 -10.46 2.11 -15.70
CA ASN A 278 -9.78 1.60 -16.90
C ASN A 278 -10.64 1.77 -18.16
N LYS A 279 -11.95 1.53 -18.07
CA LYS A 279 -12.88 1.77 -19.18
C LYS A 279 -12.95 3.24 -19.58
N LEU A 280 -12.98 4.17 -18.59
CA LEU A 280 -12.94 5.62 -18.87
C LEU A 280 -11.63 6.04 -19.54
N LEU A 281 -10.52 5.39 -19.19
CA LEU A 281 -9.22 5.65 -19.81
C LEU A 281 -9.04 5.00 -21.18
N ALA A 282 -9.99 4.17 -21.63
CA ALA A 282 -9.88 3.32 -22.82
C ALA A 282 -8.60 2.46 -22.81
N LEU A 283 -8.22 1.98 -21.61
CA LEU A 283 -7.14 1.01 -21.45
C LEU A 283 -7.66 -0.38 -21.78
N ASP A 284 -6.81 -1.24 -22.36
CA ASP A 284 -7.15 -2.65 -22.54
C ASP A 284 -7.24 -3.40 -21.20
N GLU A 285 -7.84 -4.57 -21.21
CA GLU A 285 -8.05 -5.39 -19.99
C GLU A 285 -6.74 -5.83 -19.33
N ASN A 286 -5.62 -5.78 -20.05
CA ASN A 286 -4.28 -6.15 -19.59
C ASN A 286 -3.45 -4.95 -19.13
N SER A 287 -3.98 -3.74 -19.29
CA SER A 287 -3.26 -2.53 -18.90
C SER A 287 -3.15 -2.46 -17.37
N ILE A 288 -1.93 -2.41 -16.88
CA ILE A 288 -1.63 -2.24 -15.46
C ILE A 288 -1.85 -0.77 -15.10
N PHE A 289 -2.66 -0.53 -14.07
CA PHE A 289 -2.83 0.79 -13.50
C PHE A 289 -1.55 1.17 -12.74
N TYR A 290 -0.80 2.13 -13.27
CA TYR A 290 0.41 2.65 -12.61
C TYR A 290 0.03 3.67 -11.53
N PHE A 291 0.85 3.79 -10.48
CA PHE A 291 0.67 4.78 -9.43
C PHE A 291 1.85 5.76 -9.38
N PRO A 292 1.59 7.08 -9.36
CA PRO A 292 0.28 7.72 -9.50
C PRO A 292 -0.19 7.72 -10.97
N THR A 293 -1.50 7.65 -11.16
CA THR A 293 -2.15 7.94 -12.45
C THR A 293 -3.10 9.11 -12.27
N MET A 294 -3.06 10.04 -13.20
CA MET A 294 -3.94 11.21 -13.24
C MET A 294 -4.55 11.37 -14.62
N PHE A 295 -5.82 11.78 -14.65
CA PHE A 295 -6.52 12.17 -15.85
C PHE A 295 -7.66 13.13 -15.52
N ILE A 296 -8.14 13.86 -16.51
CA ILE A 296 -9.28 14.76 -16.38
C ILE A 296 -10.49 14.23 -17.14
N LEU A 297 -11.65 14.37 -16.51
CA LEU A 297 -12.96 14.20 -17.12
C LEU A 297 -13.69 15.56 -17.15
N ASP A 298 -14.41 15.81 -18.25
CA ASP A 298 -15.42 16.85 -18.28
C ASP A 298 -16.71 16.41 -17.53
N LYS A 299 -17.68 17.31 -17.41
CA LYS A 299 -18.98 17.04 -16.74
C LYS A 299 -19.79 15.90 -17.37
N ASP A 300 -19.50 15.55 -18.62
CA ASP A 300 -20.15 14.45 -19.33
C ASP A 300 -19.41 13.12 -19.13
N GLY A 301 -18.34 13.10 -18.30
CA GLY A 301 -17.52 11.95 -18.01
C GLY A 301 -16.56 11.58 -19.13
N LYS A 302 -16.35 12.47 -20.11
CA LYS A 302 -15.42 12.26 -21.22
C LYS A 302 -14.01 12.70 -20.79
N LYS A 303 -13.03 11.85 -21.07
CA LYS A 303 -11.63 12.18 -20.86
C LYS A 303 -11.17 13.29 -21.79
N VAL A 304 -10.64 14.39 -21.23
CA VAL A 304 -10.23 15.59 -21.97
C VAL A 304 -8.73 15.88 -21.95
N GLY A 305 -7.95 15.24 -21.08
CA GLY A 305 -6.49 15.40 -21.03
C GLY A 305 -5.77 14.07 -20.81
N LYS A 306 -4.56 13.95 -21.34
CA LYS A 306 -3.71 12.75 -21.22
C LYS A 306 -2.50 12.95 -20.31
N THR A 307 -2.00 14.18 -20.23
CA THR A 307 -0.80 14.51 -19.47
C THR A 307 -1.12 15.60 -18.45
N PHE A 308 -0.29 15.73 -17.46
CA PHE A 308 -0.42 16.79 -16.46
C PHE A 308 -0.37 18.19 -17.10
N GLY A 309 0.52 18.43 -18.09
CA GLY A 309 0.60 19.71 -18.79
C GLY A 309 -0.68 20.03 -19.58
N GLU A 310 -1.22 19.05 -20.31
CA GLU A 310 -2.50 19.22 -21.03
C GLU A 310 -3.65 19.49 -20.06
N MET A 311 -3.65 18.84 -18.90
CA MET A 311 -4.65 19.06 -17.84
C MET A 311 -4.57 20.49 -17.29
N TRP A 312 -3.35 20.96 -17.06
CA TRP A 312 -3.13 22.32 -16.59
C TRP A 312 -3.60 23.36 -17.59
N ASP A 313 -3.26 23.18 -18.85
CA ASP A 313 -3.67 24.07 -19.96
C ASP A 313 -5.20 24.13 -20.10
N ILE A 314 -5.91 23.01 -19.94
CA ILE A 314 -7.38 22.98 -19.95
C ILE A 314 -7.92 23.78 -18.77
N VAL A 315 -7.41 23.57 -17.56
CA VAL A 315 -7.87 24.27 -16.37
C VAL A 315 -7.53 25.77 -16.42
N GLU A 316 -6.43 26.19 -17.04
CA GLU A 316 -6.05 27.60 -17.15
C GLU A 316 -6.72 28.35 -18.33
N ASN A 317 -6.99 27.69 -19.45
CA ASN A 317 -7.46 28.35 -20.66
C ASN A 317 -8.99 28.43 -20.81
N GLU A 318 -9.74 27.63 -20.08
CA GLU A 318 -11.21 27.65 -20.14
C GLU A 318 -11.86 28.48 -19.03
N TYR A 319 -11.08 29.10 -18.16
CA TYR A 319 -11.48 30.03 -17.10
C TYR A 319 -10.66 31.32 -17.14
#